data_7bf4dc944d68466a5b53be62ebd2d96e
#
_entry.id   7bf4dc944d68466a5b53be62ebd2d96e
#
_cell.length_a   1.000
_cell.length_b   1.000
_cell.length_c   1.000
_cell.angle_alpha   90.00
_cell.angle_beta   90.00
_cell.angle_gamma   90.00
#
_symmetry.space_group_name_H-M   'P 1'
#
loop_
_entity.id
_entity.type
_entity.pdbx_description
1 polymer ?
#
loop_
_entity_poly.entity_id
_entity_poly.type
_entity_poly.pdbx_seq_one_letter_code
_entity_poly.pdbx_strand_id
1 'polypeptide(L)'
;MKIEGKEYRTIWFENNVVKIIDQTKLPHQFIIKDLKTVKDAISAIKVMQVRGAPLIGGTAAYGIALAVKENIDPDFIKKSSEDLIQSRPTAINLKWAVDRMMNKLSGVNNNEVLKVALKEAKKICEEDVKFCKNIGLNGLKIIEE
;
A
#
# COMPACT_ATOMS: atom_id res chain seq x y z
N MET A 1 -9.33 -6.18 10.88
CA MET A 1 -9.29 -7.63 11.20
C MET A 1 -8.96 -7.78 12.68
N LYS A 2 -9.65 -8.69 13.38
CA LYS A 2 -9.46 -8.88 14.83
C LYS A 2 -8.76 -10.22 15.08
N ILE A 3 -7.62 -10.23 15.76
CA ILE A 3 -6.82 -11.42 16.06
C ILE A 3 -6.47 -11.36 17.54
N GLU A 4 -6.84 -12.37 18.31
CA GLU A 4 -6.64 -12.43 19.77
C GLU A 4 -7.09 -11.14 20.51
N GLY A 5 -8.23 -10.60 20.09
CA GLY A 5 -8.79 -9.38 20.68
C GLY A 5 -8.20 -8.05 20.18
N LYS A 6 -7.07 -8.06 19.47
CA LYS A 6 -6.41 -6.88 18.92
C LYS A 6 -6.82 -6.62 17.47
N GLU A 7 -7.10 -5.36 17.15
CA GLU A 7 -7.41 -4.95 15.78
C GLU A 7 -6.14 -4.73 14.96
N TYR A 8 -6.11 -5.32 13.75
CA TYR A 8 -5.03 -5.16 12.78
C TYR A 8 -5.54 -4.57 11.47
N ARG A 9 -4.70 -3.74 10.87
CA ARG A 9 -4.76 -3.41 9.44
C ARG A 9 -3.99 -4.44 8.65
N THR A 10 -4.29 -4.60 7.38
CA THR A 10 -3.53 -5.49 6.49
C THR A 10 -2.20 -4.87 6.05
N ILE A 11 -2.12 -3.55 6.08
CA ILE A 11 -0.92 -2.75 5.83
C ILE A 11 -0.93 -1.49 6.69
N TRP A 12 0.21 -1.11 7.26
CA TRP A 12 0.39 0.15 8.00
C TRP A 12 1.85 0.58 8.04
N PHE A 13 2.10 1.85 8.38
CA PHE A 13 3.43 2.41 8.57
C PHE A 13 3.66 2.66 10.07
N GLU A 14 4.71 2.09 10.61
CA GLU A 14 5.05 2.19 12.03
C GLU A 14 6.57 2.05 12.20
N ASN A 15 7.14 2.83 13.12
CA ASN A 15 8.58 2.80 13.43
C ASN A 15 9.47 2.92 12.18
N ASN A 16 9.07 3.80 11.27
CA ASN A 16 9.80 4.06 10.01
C ASN A 16 9.85 2.87 9.03
N VAL A 17 8.95 1.90 9.17
CA VAL A 17 8.84 0.69 8.36
C VAL A 17 7.40 0.49 7.92
N VAL A 18 7.19 -0.02 6.72
CA VAL A 18 5.89 -0.49 6.26
C VAL A 18 5.72 -1.94 6.72
N LYS A 19 4.60 -2.21 7.39
CA LYS A 19 4.28 -3.55 7.89
C LYS A 19 3.09 -4.11 7.13
N ILE A 20 3.17 -5.38 6.77
CA ILE A 20 2.09 -6.13 6.14
C ILE A 20 1.81 -7.42 6.91
N ILE A 21 0.59 -7.92 6.77
CA ILE A 21 0.27 -9.31 7.15
C ILE A 21 0.63 -10.19 5.96
N ASP A 22 1.53 -11.16 6.15
CA ASP A 22 1.88 -12.13 5.09
C ASP A 22 0.72 -13.10 4.87
N GLN A 23 -0.08 -12.83 3.83
CA GLN A 23 -1.28 -13.63 3.52
C GLN A 23 -0.95 -15.02 2.94
N THR A 24 0.30 -15.28 2.57
CA THR A 24 0.69 -16.62 2.10
C THR A 24 0.76 -17.64 3.24
N LYS A 25 0.78 -17.16 4.48
CA LYS A 25 0.86 -18.00 5.69
C LYS A 25 -0.49 -18.24 6.36
N LEU A 26 -1.50 -17.45 5.99
CA LEU A 26 -2.86 -17.61 6.50
C LEU A 26 -3.54 -18.87 5.89
N PRO A 27 -4.41 -19.56 6.62
CA PRO A 27 -4.84 -19.28 8.00
C PRO A 27 -3.94 -19.89 9.08
N HIS A 28 -2.90 -20.64 8.71
CA HIS A 28 -2.13 -21.48 9.63
C HIS A 28 -1.20 -20.70 10.56
N GLN A 29 -0.69 -19.54 10.07
CA GLN A 29 0.22 -18.70 10.82
C GLN A 29 -0.12 -17.22 10.60
N PHE A 30 -0.11 -16.45 11.69
CA PHE A 30 -0.21 -14.99 11.62
C PHE A 30 1.18 -14.38 11.69
N ILE A 31 1.69 -13.90 10.55
CA ILE A 31 3.04 -13.32 10.43
C ILE A 31 2.92 -11.89 9.94
N ILE A 32 3.53 -10.98 10.71
CA ILE A 32 3.75 -9.59 10.30
C ILE A 32 5.14 -9.51 9.66
N LYS A 33 5.19 -8.97 8.44
CA LYS A 33 6.42 -8.77 7.69
C LYS A 33 6.72 -7.28 7.52
N ASP A 34 7.98 -6.92 7.72
CA ASP A 34 8.49 -5.58 7.48
C ASP A 34 8.92 -5.42 6.02
N LEU A 35 8.49 -4.34 5.38
CA LEU A 35 8.97 -3.88 4.08
C LEU A 35 9.81 -2.62 4.32
N LYS A 36 11.10 -2.69 4.07
CA LYS A 36 12.07 -1.62 4.33
C LYS A 36 12.48 -0.87 3.08
N THR A 37 12.37 -1.54 1.92
CA THR A 37 12.81 -1.08 0.61
C THR A 37 11.67 -1.19 -0.42
N VAL A 38 11.81 -0.47 -1.53
CA VAL A 38 10.90 -0.63 -2.67
C VAL A 38 10.95 -2.06 -3.22
N LYS A 39 12.11 -2.71 -3.19
CA LYS A 39 12.26 -4.10 -3.61
C LYS A 39 11.45 -5.07 -2.75
N ASP A 40 11.35 -4.80 -1.44
CA ASP A 40 10.51 -5.60 -0.55
C ASP A 40 9.03 -5.48 -0.93
N ALA A 41 8.57 -4.27 -1.26
CA ALA A 41 7.20 -4.03 -1.72
C ALA A 41 6.92 -4.74 -3.06
N ILE A 42 7.82 -4.64 -4.03
CA ILE A 42 7.76 -5.33 -5.31
C ILE A 42 7.67 -6.85 -5.09
N SER A 43 8.54 -7.40 -4.25
CA SER A 43 8.54 -8.82 -3.91
C SER A 43 7.22 -9.25 -3.25
N ALA A 44 6.73 -8.50 -2.26
CA ALA A 44 5.49 -8.80 -1.56
C ALA A 44 4.28 -8.87 -2.51
N ILE A 45 4.22 -7.98 -3.50
CA ILE A 45 3.20 -7.99 -4.54
C ILE A 45 3.37 -9.19 -5.48
N LYS A 46 4.58 -9.43 -5.96
CA LYS A 46 4.90 -10.48 -6.95
C LYS A 46 4.64 -11.88 -6.42
N VAL A 47 5.05 -12.15 -5.17
CA VAL A 47 4.86 -13.48 -4.55
C VAL A 47 3.55 -13.58 -3.76
N MET A 48 2.65 -12.63 -3.91
CA MET A 48 1.30 -12.63 -3.35
C MET A 48 1.26 -12.66 -1.81
N GLN A 49 2.24 -12.08 -1.13
CA GLN A 49 2.16 -11.84 0.31
C GLN A 49 1.05 -10.84 0.66
N VAL A 50 0.72 -9.99 -0.30
CA VAL A 50 -0.45 -9.11 -0.29
C VAL A 50 -1.38 -9.50 -1.44
N ARG A 51 -2.69 -9.59 -1.18
CA ARG A 51 -3.74 -9.97 -2.13
C ARG A 51 -4.95 -9.06 -1.98
N GLY A 52 -5.74 -8.95 -3.06
CA GLY A 52 -6.87 -8.03 -3.15
C GLY A 52 -6.44 -6.70 -3.78
N ALA A 53 -7.25 -6.23 -4.74
CA ALA A 53 -6.91 -5.08 -5.56
C ALA A 53 -6.57 -3.82 -4.74
N PRO A 54 -7.34 -3.44 -3.68
CA PRO A 54 -7.02 -2.27 -2.87
C PRO A 54 -5.72 -2.42 -2.09
N LEU A 55 -5.46 -3.60 -1.50
CA LEU A 55 -4.23 -3.83 -0.73
C LEU A 55 -2.99 -3.82 -1.62
N ILE A 56 -3.08 -4.36 -2.84
CA ILE A 56 -2.01 -4.29 -3.84
C ILE A 56 -1.72 -2.83 -4.19
N GLY A 57 -2.77 -2.01 -4.42
CA GLY A 57 -2.63 -0.57 -4.63
C GLY A 57 -1.99 0.15 -3.45
N GLY A 58 -2.46 -0.11 -2.24
CA GLY A 58 -1.88 0.45 -1.01
C GLY A 58 -0.40 0.06 -0.82
N THR A 59 -0.05 -1.20 -1.12
CA THR A 59 1.33 -1.68 -1.05
C THR A 59 2.21 -0.99 -2.11
N ALA A 60 1.70 -0.77 -3.32
CA ALA A 60 2.41 -0.03 -4.36
C ALA A 60 2.62 1.44 -3.97
N ALA A 61 1.60 2.08 -3.36
CA ALA A 61 1.73 3.45 -2.86
C ALA A 61 2.82 3.58 -1.78
N TYR A 62 2.84 2.66 -0.82
CA TYR A 62 3.94 2.61 0.15
C TYR A 62 5.27 2.24 -0.50
N GLY A 63 5.27 1.43 -1.57
CA GLY A 63 6.47 1.12 -2.36
C GLY A 63 7.11 2.38 -2.95
N ILE A 64 6.31 3.31 -3.49
CA ILE A 64 6.81 4.63 -3.95
C ILE A 64 7.35 5.45 -2.76
N ALA A 65 6.67 5.45 -1.61
CA ALA A 65 7.18 6.16 -0.42
C ALA A 65 8.52 5.57 0.08
N LEU A 66 8.68 4.24 -0.01
CA LEU A 66 9.96 3.57 0.30
C LEU A 66 11.05 3.93 -0.72
N ALA A 67 10.71 4.00 -2.03
CA ALA A 67 11.65 4.45 -3.06
C ALA A 67 12.17 5.87 -2.77
N VAL A 68 11.26 6.81 -2.47
CA VAL A 68 11.62 8.18 -2.06
C VAL A 68 12.51 8.20 -0.81
N LYS A 69 12.24 7.32 0.14
CA LYS A 69 13.04 7.18 1.36
C LYS A 69 14.45 6.64 1.08
N GLU A 70 14.59 5.73 0.13
CA GLU A 70 15.88 5.15 -0.27
C GLU A 70 16.72 6.16 -1.07
N ASN A 71 16.11 6.82 -2.05
CA ASN A 71 16.78 7.79 -2.90
C ASN A 71 15.75 8.77 -3.48
N ILE A 72 15.97 10.06 -3.26
CA ILE A 72 15.11 11.14 -3.77
C ILE A 72 15.37 11.49 -5.25
N ASP A 73 16.33 10.83 -5.90
CA ASP A 73 16.61 11.03 -7.32
C ASP A 73 15.38 10.72 -8.17
N PRO A 74 14.90 11.64 -9.01
CA PRO A 74 13.74 11.45 -9.85
C PRO A 74 13.84 10.23 -10.77
N ASP A 75 15.01 9.92 -11.32
CA ASP A 75 15.22 8.78 -12.20
C ASP A 75 15.11 7.46 -11.43
N PHE A 76 15.61 7.41 -10.19
CA PHE A 76 15.45 6.26 -9.31
C PHE A 76 13.96 6.03 -8.96
N ILE A 77 13.24 7.09 -8.61
CA ILE A 77 11.80 7.00 -8.27
C ILE A 77 10.99 6.55 -9.49
N LYS A 78 11.28 7.11 -10.67
CA LYS A 78 10.65 6.72 -11.93
C LYS A 78 10.90 5.25 -12.24
N LYS A 79 12.14 4.80 -12.18
CA LYS A 79 12.49 3.38 -12.40
C LYS A 79 11.78 2.47 -11.40
N SER A 80 11.72 2.85 -10.14
CA SER A 80 11.01 2.10 -9.10
C SER A 80 9.51 2.02 -9.38
N SER A 81 8.90 3.09 -9.92
CA SER A 81 7.49 3.11 -10.31
C SER A 81 7.20 2.12 -11.45
N GLU A 82 8.07 2.07 -12.45
CA GLU A 82 7.99 1.12 -13.56
C GLU A 82 8.11 -0.34 -13.07
N ASP A 83 9.09 -0.61 -12.20
CA ASP A 83 9.32 -1.94 -11.62
C ASP A 83 8.13 -2.41 -10.75
N LEU A 84 7.49 -1.48 -10.00
CA LEU A 84 6.26 -1.76 -9.27
C LEU A 84 5.13 -2.16 -10.21
N ILE A 85 4.87 -1.39 -11.28
CA ILE A 85 3.84 -1.69 -12.27
C ILE A 85 4.10 -3.05 -12.93
N GLN A 86 5.35 -3.34 -13.27
CA GLN A 86 5.76 -4.61 -13.89
C GLN A 86 5.65 -5.82 -12.95
N SER A 87 5.56 -5.61 -11.63
CA SER A 87 5.37 -6.71 -10.68
C SER A 87 4.04 -7.44 -10.88
N ARG A 88 2.98 -6.72 -11.31
CA ARG A 88 1.68 -7.26 -11.73
C ARG A 88 1.02 -6.36 -12.78
N PRO A 89 1.38 -6.50 -14.07
CA PRO A 89 0.96 -5.57 -15.12
C PRO A 89 -0.56 -5.45 -15.32
N THR A 90 -1.32 -6.48 -14.97
CA THR A 90 -2.78 -6.51 -15.09
C THR A 90 -3.53 -5.93 -13.89
N ALA A 91 -2.82 -5.56 -12.81
CA ALA A 91 -3.43 -5.03 -11.59
C ALA A 91 -3.75 -3.53 -11.74
N ILE A 92 -4.97 -3.21 -12.16
CA ILE A 92 -5.42 -1.83 -12.41
C ILE A 92 -5.21 -0.93 -11.17
N ASN A 93 -5.55 -1.40 -9.98
CA ASN A 93 -5.39 -0.62 -8.75
C ASN A 93 -3.93 -0.34 -8.41
N LEU A 94 -3.01 -1.24 -8.78
CA LEU A 94 -1.58 -1.01 -8.63
C LEU A 94 -1.14 0.18 -9.49
N LYS A 95 -1.45 0.13 -10.79
CA LYS A 95 -1.11 1.21 -11.72
C LYS A 95 -1.73 2.53 -11.27
N TRP A 96 -3.02 2.53 -10.92
CA TRP A 96 -3.72 3.71 -10.41
C TRP A 96 -3.03 4.31 -9.18
N ALA A 97 -2.64 3.49 -8.20
CA ALA A 97 -1.97 3.98 -7.00
C ALA A 97 -0.59 4.57 -7.30
N VAL A 98 0.20 3.93 -8.18
CA VAL A 98 1.49 4.45 -8.63
C VAL A 98 1.31 5.78 -9.35
N ASP A 99 0.40 5.86 -10.32
CA ASP A 99 0.12 7.09 -11.08
C ASP A 99 -0.31 8.24 -10.13
N ARG A 100 -1.19 7.94 -9.17
CA ARG A 100 -1.63 8.90 -8.15
C ARG A 100 -0.47 9.40 -7.29
N MET A 101 0.41 8.51 -6.86
CA MET A 101 1.61 8.86 -6.10
C MET A 101 2.55 9.74 -6.91
N MET A 102 2.87 9.36 -8.15
CA MET A 102 3.77 10.12 -9.02
C MET A 102 3.22 11.52 -9.31
N ASN A 103 1.92 11.63 -9.60
CA ASN A 103 1.27 12.93 -9.78
C ASN A 103 1.34 13.79 -8.52
N LYS A 104 1.15 13.18 -7.34
CA LYS A 104 1.20 13.89 -6.05
C LYS A 104 2.59 14.40 -5.71
N LEU A 105 3.64 13.70 -6.14
CA LEU A 105 5.04 14.05 -5.87
C LEU A 105 5.61 15.04 -6.89
N SER A 106 4.94 15.24 -8.02
CA SER A 106 5.37 16.19 -9.05
C SER A 106 5.45 17.61 -8.50
N GLY A 107 6.61 18.26 -8.64
CA GLY A 107 6.85 19.62 -8.18
C GLY A 107 7.01 19.79 -6.66
N VAL A 108 7.05 18.70 -5.88
CA VAL A 108 7.29 18.78 -4.45
C VAL A 108 8.77 18.95 -4.15
N ASN A 109 9.10 19.85 -3.22
CA ASN A 109 10.49 20.08 -2.78
C ASN A 109 11.09 18.82 -2.14
N ASN A 110 12.37 18.59 -2.38
CA ASN A 110 13.12 17.43 -1.87
C ASN A 110 13.02 17.27 -0.34
N ASN A 111 12.98 18.38 0.40
CA ASN A 111 12.87 18.35 1.88
C ASN A 111 11.51 17.86 2.38
N GLU A 112 10.46 17.91 1.56
CA GLU A 112 9.10 17.51 1.93
C GLU A 112 8.61 16.25 1.23
N VAL A 113 9.32 15.80 0.17
CA VAL A 113 8.86 14.73 -0.71
C VAL A 113 8.55 13.43 0.04
N LEU A 114 9.38 13.03 0.99
CA LEU A 114 9.13 11.83 1.81
C LEU A 114 7.88 11.98 2.69
N LYS A 115 7.71 13.13 3.33
CA LYS A 115 6.54 13.42 4.17
C LYS A 115 5.25 13.40 3.34
N VAL A 116 5.28 13.98 2.14
CA VAL A 116 4.15 13.99 1.20
C VAL A 116 3.85 12.57 0.72
N ALA A 117 4.88 11.80 0.35
CA ALA A 117 4.74 10.41 -0.09
C ALA A 117 4.07 9.53 0.99
N LEU A 118 4.58 9.57 2.21
CA LEU A 118 4.02 8.79 3.33
C LEU A 118 2.58 9.19 3.65
N LYS A 119 2.28 10.49 3.63
CA LYS A 119 0.92 11.01 3.87
C LYS A 119 -0.06 10.53 2.80
N GLU A 120 0.34 10.57 1.53
CA GLU A 120 -0.52 10.16 0.42
C GLU A 120 -0.73 8.64 0.41
N ALA A 121 0.32 7.85 0.64
CA ALA A 121 0.20 6.38 0.75
C ALA A 121 -0.75 5.97 1.89
N LYS A 122 -0.63 6.61 3.06
CA LYS A 122 -1.55 6.41 4.18
C LYS A 122 -2.98 6.77 3.79
N LYS A 123 -3.17 7.91 3.11
CA LYS A 123 -4.48 8.38 2.66
C LYS A 123 -5.15 7.38 1.72
N ILE A 124 -4.43 6.81 0.75
CA ILE A 124 -4.93 5.77 -0.16
C ILE A 124 -5.48 4.57 0.64
N CYS A 125 -4.73 4.10 1.64
CA CYS A 125 -5.17 2.98 2.47
C CYS A 125 -6.37 3.33 3.38
N GLU A 126 -6.46 4.57 3.86
CA GLU A 126 -7.57 5.02 4.70
C GLU A 126 -8.85 5.24 3.90
N GLU A 127 -8.74 5.72 2.67
CA GLU A 127 -9.87 5.86 1.75
C GLU A 127 -10.52 4.50 1.46
N ASP A 128 -9.72 3.46 1.21
CA ASP A 128 -10.22 2.10 1.00
C ASP A 128 -11.04 1.59 2.20
N VAL A 129 -10.51 1.76 3.41
CA VAL A 129 -11.24 1.36 4.62
C VAL A 129 -12.55 2.13 4.78
N LYS A 130 -12.57 3.42 4.44
CA LYS A 130 -13.78 4.23 4.47
C LYS A 130 -14.80 3.75 3.44
N PHE A 131 -14.36 3.41 2.23
CA PHE A 131 -15.23 2.86 1.20
C PHE A 131 -15.84 1.52 1.63
N CYS A 132 -15.04 0.60 2.17
CA CYS A 132 -15.55 -0.67 2.68
C CYS A 132 -16.59 -0.49 3.80
N LYS A 133 -16.34 0.45 4.74
CA LYS A 133 -17.33 0.77 5.80
C LYS A 133 -18.61 1.33 5.22
N ASN A 134 -18.52 2.25 4.27
CA ASN A 134 -19.69 2.86 3.64
C ASN A 134 -20.53 1.83 2.86
N ILE A 135 -19.86 0.91 2.15
CA ILE A 135 -20.52 -0.21 1.45
C ILE A 135 -21.29 -1.05 2.47
N GLY A 136 -20.65 -1.42 3.59
CA GLY A 136 -21.31 -2.19 4.65
C GLY A 136 -22.52 -1.47 5.25
N LEU A 137 -22.38 -0.17 5.58
CA LEU A 137 -23.48 0.63 6.15
C LEU A 137 -24.67 0.79 5.18
N ASN A 138 -24.39 0.97 3.89
CA ASN A 138 -25.44 1.10 2.89
C ASN A 138 -26.11 -0.26 2.59
N GLY A 139 -25.31 -1.35 2.55
CA GLY A 139 -25.84 -2.69 2.34
C GLY A 139 -26.69 -3.20 3.51
N LEU A 140 -26.33 -2.83 4.75
CA LEU A 140 -27.07 -3.26 5.94
C LEU A 140 -28.55 -2.84 5.87
N LYS A 141 -28.83 -1.63 5.41
CA LYS A 141 -30.21 -1.11 5.25
C LYS A 141 -31.07 -1.99 4.34
N ILE A 142 -30.47 -2.58 3.30
CA ILE A 142 -31.17 -3.43 2.34
C ILE A 142 -31.42 -4.83 2.93
N ILE A 143 -30.57 -5.29 3.86
CA ILE A 143 -30.69 -6.63 4.48
C ILE A 143 -31.68 -6.61 5.64
N GLU A 144 -31.83 -5.46 6.33
CA GLU A 144 -32.74 -5.30 7.46
C GLU A 144 -34.20 -4.99 7.06
N GLU A 145 -34.47 -4.70 5.77
CA GLU A 145 -35.82 -4.60 5.18
C GLU A 145 -36.38 -6.02 4.84
#